data_2a0ecea91e7f1857bcf13cce4d067399
#
_entry.id   2a0ecea91e7f1857bcf13cce4d067399
#
_cell.length_a   1.000
_cell.length_b   1.000
_cell.length_c   1.000
_cell.angle_alpha   90.00
_cell.angle_beta   90.00
_cell.angle_gamma   90.00
#
_symmetry.space_group_name_H-M   'P 1'
#
loop_
_entity.id
_entity.type
_entity.pdbx_description
1 polymer ?
#
loop_
_entity_poly.entity_id
_entity_poly.type
_entity_poly.pdbx_seq_one_letter_code
_entity_poly.pdbx_strand_id
1 'polypeptide(L)'
;MRTEALIALIAVILRAATLVFQSLLIGGVVFRRWIAAGPPAPGEATPGIRLVRCAAIALAVTQALFIGLNTMLLRDSLGLNLLETMGANFFVVGMVTIGAALAMAAAPSRSLARPGNLITFLSMVTLACGVLGSHAASRVDQRAFLIACTALHQAGAAVWIGGLPQLWISLRGPDPGTQAGIARRFSRLALISVVALAGTGTAMALRYIDAPSALYGTSYGVMIGVKILFFLVLVTIGAFNRKLVQSFPLHLEARPRMLRHMLEAEIGIGITAILAAASLTSQPPAADLKLGRVSAAEIYERMKPAWPRLSSSRLAEISGSSLQAGKRAQRLGLPPPPAHDNTQGDIAWSEYNHHWAGIFVLLLGVLAALAQRRNPRSTRYWPLLLVGLAVFIFLRADPEGWPLGPDKLTEAIQNGEVLQHKAFALLLLLFGLFELRVQLGKARSLAAYAFPAVCALGGALLLTHSHALINIKEQLLAELSHAPIAVAAVLAGWSRWLELRLPGGQHPWMTRLWPACFVAIGAILLNYREA
;
A
#
# COMPACT_ATOMS: atom_id res chain seq x y z
N MET A 1 -0.10 6.65 -23.73
CA MET A 1 0.59 6.98 -22.48
C MET A 1 -0.34 7.12 -21.27
N ARG A 2 -1.37 8.03 -21.26
CA ARG A 2 -2.20 8.24 -20.04
C ARG A 2 -3.13 7.07 -19.70
N THR A 3 -3.74 6.44 -20.68
CA THR A 3 -4.56 5.22 -20.51
C THR A 3 -3.73 4.04 -20.06
N GLU A 4 -2.52 3.89 -20.53
CA GLU A 4 -1.60 2.80 -20.18
C GLU A 4 -1.17 2.87 -18.72
N ALA A 5 -0.81 4.07 -18.22
CA ALA A 5 -0.44 4.27 -16.82
C ALA A 5 -1.61 3.96 -15.86
N LEU A 6 -2.85 4.37 -16.21
CA LEU A 6 -4.04 4.05 -15.44
C LEU A 6 -4.32 2.54 -15.43
N ILE A 7 -4.19 1.90 -16.58
CA ILE A 7 -4.37 0.45 -16.71
C ILE A 7 -3.33 -0.31 -15.89
N ALA A 8 -2.07 0.12 -15.92
CA ALA A 8 -1.00 -0.44 -15.13
C ALA A 8 -1.27 -0.31 -13.61
N LEU A 9 -1.70 0.86 -13.16
CA LEU A 9 -2.11 1.08 -11.77
C LEU A 9 -3.26 0.15 -11.36
N ILE A 10 -4.29 0.04 -12.20
CA ILE A 10 -5.43 -0.87 -11.95
C ILE A 10 -4.95 -2.32 -11.87
N ALA A 11 -4.03 -2.75 -12.75
CA ALA A 11 -3.46 -4.09 -12.73
C ALA A 11 -2.72 -4.38 -11.41
N VAL A 12 -1.91 -3.44 -10.90
CA VAL A 12 -1.22 -3.55 -9.62
C VAL A 12 -2.21 -3.64 -8.46
N ILE A 13 -3.26 -2.79 -8.46
CA ILE A 13 -4.30 -2.81 -7.42
C ILE A 13 -5.08 -4.14 -7.44
N LEU A 14 -5.46 -4.65 -8.60
CA LEU A 14 -6.14 -5.94 -8.73
C LEU A 14 -5.23 -7.09 -8.28
N ARG A 15 -3.94 -7.06 -8.62
CA ARG A 15 -2.97 -8.03 -8.14
C ARG A 15 -2.82 -7.98 -6.62
N ALA A 16 -2.74 -6.79 -6.04
CA ALA A 16 -2.69 -6.58 -4.60
C ALA A 16 -3.93 -7.13 -3.90
N ALA A 17 -5.12 -6.80 -4.41
CA ALA A 17 -6.39 -7.29 -3.88
C ALA A 17 -6.48 -8.83 -3.95
N THR A 18 -6.04 -9.44 -5.07
CA THR A 18 -5.94 -10.90 -5.21
C THR A 18 -5.06 -11.50 -4.12
N LEU A 19 -3.86 -10.97 -3.88
CA LEU A 19 -2.94 -11.48 -2.85
C LEU A 19 -3.50 -11.31 -1.44
N VAL A 20 -4.18 -10.19 -1.15
CA VAL A 20 -4.83 -9.94 0.14
C VAL A 20 -5.96 -10.94 0.38
N PHE A 21 -6.89 -11.09 -0.58
CA PHE A 21 -8.02 -12.01 -0.41
C PHE A 21 -7.60 -13.47 -0.40
N GLN A 22 -6.59 -13.84 -1.18
CA GLN A 22 -5.96 -15.16 -1.12
C GLN A 22 -5.35 -15.42 0.27
N SER A 23 -4.63 -14.45 0.84
CA SER A 23 -4.06 -14.57 2.18
C SER A 23 -5.13 -14.68 3.25
N LEU A 24 -6.19 -13.88 3.19
CA LEU A 24 -7.33 -13.95 4.10
C LEU A 24 -8.07 -15.29 4.03
N LEU A 25 -8.23 -15.83 2.82
CA LEU A 25 -8.87 -17.12 2.59
C LEU A 25 -8.04 -18.27 3.19
N ILE A 26 -6.76 -18.38 2.81
CA ILE A 26 -5.87 -19.43 3.26
C ILE A 26 -5.64 -19.32 4.78
N GLY A 27 -5.32 -18.13 5.28
CA GLY A 27 -5.12 -17.87 6.70
C GLY A 27 -6.37 -18.18 7.52
N GLY A 28 -7.56 -17.85 6.99
CA GLY A 28 -8.84 -18.18 7.60
C GLY A 28 -9.08 -19.69 7.68
N VAL A 29 -8.80 -20.44 6.61
CA VAL A 29 -8.92 -21.91 6.59
C VAL A 29 -7.95 -22.55 7.58
N VAL A 30 -6.68 -22.13 7.57
CA VAL A 30 -5.64 -22.61 8.50
C VAL A 30 -6.02 -22.32 9.95
N PHE A 31 -6.46 -21.10 10.25
CA PHE A 31 -6.89 -20.71 11.59
C PHE A 31 -8.03 -21.59 12.09
N ARG A 32 -9.06 -21.80 11.28
CA ARG A 32 -10.22 -22.58 11.68
C ARG A 32 -9.93 -24.07 11.81
N ARG A 33 -9.00 -24.62 11.03
CA ARG A 33 -8.63 -26.01 11.11
C ARG A 33 -7.79 -26.35 12.35
N TRP A 34 -6.84 -25.47 12.71
CA TRP A 34 -5.81 -25.82 13.72
C TRP A 34 -5.79 -24.91 14.96
N ILE A 35 -6.42 -23.72 14.89
CA ILE A 35 -6.33 -22.72 15.98
C ILE A 35 -7.67 -22.57 16.70
N ALA A 36 -8.80 -22.49 15.97
CA ALA A 36 -10.11 -22.27 16.56
C ALA A 36 -10.49 -23.39 17.54
N ALA A 37 -11.08 -23.02 18.68
CA ALA A 37 -11.56 -23.96 19.68
C ALA A 37 -13.06 -24.24 19.45
N GLY A 38 -13.39 -25.52 19.31
CA GLY A 38 -14.77 -26.00 19.29
C GLY A 38 -15.58 -25.69 18.01
N PRO A 39 -16.70 -26.33 17.80
CA PRO A 39 -17.65 -25.99 16.75
C PRO A 39 -18.47 -24.76 17.15
N PRO A 40 -18.86 -23.91 16.17
CA PRO A 40 -19.95 -22.95 16.38
C PRO A 40 -21.24 -23.70 16.62
N ALA A 41 -22.22 -23.03 17.27
CA ALA A 41 -23.57 -23.56 17.43
C ALA A 41 -24.19 -23.96 16.08
N PRO A 42 -24.98 -25.02 16.00
CA PRO A 42 -25.61 -25.44 14.75
C PRO A 42 -26.44 -24.31 14.15
N GLY A 43 -26.16 -23.97 12.88
CA GLY A 43 -26.91 -22.96 12.11
C GLY A 43 -26.33 -21.55 12.09
N GLU A 44 -25.36 -21.19 12.95
CA GLU A 44 -24.79 -19.84 12.97
C GLU A 44 -23.56 -19.70 12.04
N ALA A 45 -23.69 -18.81 11.05
CA ALA A 45 -22.55 -18.30 10.31
C ALA A 45 -21.81 -17.25 11.16
N THR A 46 -20.85 -17.71 11.97
CA THR A 46 -20.03 -16.80 12.80
C THR A 46 -19.30 -15.76 11.92
N PRO A 47 -18.95 -14.58 12.47
CA PRO A 47 -18.23 -13.55 11.71
C PRO A 47 -16.95 -14.07 11.03
N GLY A 48 -16.25 -15.03 11.65
CA GLY A 48 -15.07 -15.66 11.04
C GLY A 48 -15.38 -16.54 9.83
N ILE A 49 -16.53 -17.23 9.80
CA ILE A 49 -16.97 -18.00 8.63
C ILE A 49 -17.38 -17.04 7.51
N ARG A 50 -18.11 -15.97 7.85
CA ARG A 50 -18.47 -14.93 6.88
C ARG A 50 -17.23 -14.31 6.24
N LEU A 51 -16.19 -14.03 7.03
CA LEU A 51 -14.93 -13.48 6.51
C LEU A 51 -14.27 -14.42 5.48
N VAL A 52 -14.19 -15.74 5.76
CA VAL A 52 -13.64 -16.72 4.80
C VAL A 52 -14.47 -16.74 3.51
N ARG A 53 -15.78 -16.74 3.62
CA ARG A 53 -16.68 -16.74 2.45
C ARG A 53 -16.56 -15.45 1.65
N CYS A 54 -16.55 -14.29 2.29
CA CYS A 54 -16.35 -13.00 1.63
C CYS A 54 -14.98 -12.92 0.96
N ALA A 55 -13.92 -13.42 1.61
CA ALA A 55 -12.59 -13.49 1.01
C ALA A 55 -12.55 -14.38 -0.24
N ALA A 56 -13.27 -15.52 -0.22
CA ALA A 56 -13.38 -16.40 -1.37
C ALA A 56 -14.10 -15.72 -2.56
N ILE A 57 -15.24 -15.07 -2.31
CA ILE A 57 -15.97 -14.33 -3.33
C ILE A 57 -15.12 -13.17 -3.89
N ALA A 58 -14.51 -12.38 -3.00
CA ALA A 58 -13.68 -11.26 -3.40
C ALA A 58 -12.44 -11.71 -4.19
N LEU A 59 -11.84 -12.86 -3.83
CA LEU A 59 -10.75 -13.47 -4.60
C LEU A 59 -11.21 -13.84 -6.01
N ALA A 60 -12.37 -14.47 -6.15
CA ALA A 60 -12.90 -14.84 -7.47
C ALA A 60 -13.18 -13.61 -8.35
N VAL A 61 -13.78 -12.56 -7.77
CA VAL A 61 -14.08 -11.30 -8.47
C VAL A 61 -12.80 -10.57 -8.89
N THR A 62 -11.87 -10.38 -7.97
CA THR A 62 -10.61 -9.67 -8.28
C THR A 62 -9.77 -10.42 -9.30
N GLN A 63 -9.75 -11.76 -9.21
CA GLN A 63 -9.04 -12.58 -10.17
C GLN A 63 -9.70 -12.55 -11.56
N ALA A 64 -11.03 -12.54 -11.65
CA ALA A 64 -11.76 -12.41 -12.91
C ALA A 64 -11.47 -11.05 -13.57
N LEU A 65 -11.50 -9.96 -12.79
CA LEU A 65 -11.15 -8.62 -13.29
C LEU A 65 -9.68 -8.56 -13.74
N PHE A 66 -8.77 -9.17 -12.99
CA PHE A 66 -7.35 -9.24 -13.37
C PHE A 66 -7.12 -9.99 -14.68
N ILE A 67 -7.78 -11.14 -14.85
CA ILE A 67 -7.73 -11.90 -16.12
C ILE A 67 -8.30 -11.06 -17.26
N GLY A 68 -9.48 -10.45 -17.08
CA GLY A 68 -10.14 -9.64 -18.10
C GLY A 68 -9.24 -8.49 -18.57
N LEU A 69 -8.65 -7.75 -17.62
CA LEU A 69 -7.76 -6.64 -17.93
C LEU A 69 -6.51 -7.09 -18.70
N ASN A 70 -5.82 -8.15 -18.22
CA ASN A 70 -4.60 -8.65 -18.87
C ASN A 70 -4.92 -9.27 -20.26
N THR A 71 -6.09 -9.91 -20.42
CA THR A 71 -6.53 -10.42 -21.72
C THR A 71 -6.74 -9.28 -22.71
N MET A 72 -7.41 -8.19 -22.29
CA MET A 72 -7.58 -7.00 -23.14
C MET A 72 -6.22 -6.42 -23.55
N LEU A 73 -5.32 -6.19 -22.58
CA LEU A 73 -3.99 -5.66 -22.85
C LEU A 73 -3.19 -6.52 -23.83
N LEU A 74 -3.20 -7.84 -23.63
CA LEU A 74 -2.43 -8.75 -24.47
C LEU A 74 -2.98 -8.79 -25.91
N ARG A 75 -4.29 -8.71 -26.07
CA ARG A 75 -4.93 -8.64 -27.39
C ARG A 75 -4.62 -7.34 -28.10
N ASP A 76 -4.69 -6.22 -27.39
CA ASP A 76 -4.43 -4.89 -27.97
C ASP A 76 -2.96 -4.71 -28.35
N SER A 77 -2.03 -5.23 -27.52
CA SER A 77 -0.59 -5.06 -27.74
C SER A 77 0.00 -6.05 -28.75
N LEU A 78 -0.49 -7.30 -28.81
CA LEU A 78 0.10 -8.37 -29.62
C LEU A 78 -0.83 -8.84 -30.75
N GLY A 79 -2.05 -8.31 -30.86
CA GLY A 79 -3.03 -8.72 -31.87
C GLY A 79 -3.52 -10.16 -31.71
N LEU A 80 -3.37 -10.76 -30.52
CA LEU A 80 -3.75 -12.16 -30.27
C LEU A 80 -5.25 -12.34 -30.27
N ASN A 81 -5.71 -13.50 -30.75
CA ASN A 81 -7.12 -13.87 -30.64
C ASN A 81 -7.43 -14.41 -29.21
N LEU A 82 -8.73 -14.56 -28.90
CA LEU A 82 -9.15 -14.97 -27.55
C LEU A 82 -8.65 -16.39 -27.19
N LEU A 83 -8.65 -17.31 -28.15
CA LEU A 83 -8.22 -18.70 -27.92
C LEU A 83 -6.72 -18.78 -27.59
N GLU A 84 -5.91 -17.98 -28.24
CA GLU A 84 -4.47 -17.89 -27.97
C GLU A 84 -4.20 -17.34 -26.56
N THR A 85 -4.96 -16.32 -26.14
CA THR A 85 -4.84 -15.76 -24.77
C THR A 85 -5.31 -16.73 -23.70
N MET A 86 -6.28 -17.61 -23.97
CA MET A 86 -6.75 -18.64 -23.02
C MET A 86 -5.68 -19.68 -22.71
N GLY A 87 -4.69 -19.91 -23.59
CA GLY A 87 -3.53 -20.76 -23.33
C GLY A 87 -2.45 -20.13 -22.44
N ALA A 88 -2.52 -18.84 -22.16
CA ALA A 88 -1.54 -18.15 -21.34
C ALA A 88 -1.61 -18.60 -19.87
N ASN A 89 -0.43 -18.73 -19.23
CA ASN A 89 -0.33 -19.19 -17.85
C ASN A 89 -1.21 -18.41 -16.87
N PHE A 90 -1.25 -17.06 -16.99
CA PHE A 90 -2.05 -16.21 -16.10
C PHE A 90 -3.56 -16.52 -16.22
N PHE A 91 -4.03 -16.87 -17.42
CA PHE A 91 -5.43 -17.20 -17.67
C PHE A 91 -5.78 -18.54 -17.04
N VAL A 92 -5.02 -19.60 -17.34
CA VAL A 92 -5.28 -20.96 -16.83
C VAL A 92 -5.22 -20.99 -15.31
N VAL A 93 -4.13 -20.48 -14.73
CA VAL A 93 -3.93 -20.41 -13.27
C VAL A 93 -5.01 -19.56 -12.59
N GLY A 94 -5.41 -18.48 -13.24
CA GLY A 94 -6.47 -17.60 -12.75
C GLY A 94 -7.84 -18.28 -12.77
N MET A 95 -8.20 -19.00 -13.82
CA MET A 95 -9.46 -19.75 -13.90
C MET A 95 -9.56 -20.86 -12.84
N VAL A 96 -8.45 -21.58 -12.60
CA VAL A 96 -8.37 -22.56 -11.51
C VAL A 96 -8.56 -21.89 -10.14
N THR A 97 -7.96 -20.71 -9.94
CA THR A 97 -8.14 -19.93 -8.70
C THR A 97 -9.60 -19.53 -8.51
N ILE A 98 -10.27 -19.03 -9.57
CA ILE A 98 -11.69 -18.67 -9.54
C ILE A 98 -12.54 -19.89 -9.18
N GLY A 99 -12.33 -21.02 -9.86
CA GLY A 99 -13.07 -22.25 -9.58
C GLY A 99 -12.91 -22.73 -8.15
N ALA A 100 -11.69 -22.78 -7.63
CA ALA A 100 -11.42 -23.17 -6.24
C ALA A 100 -12.03 -22.18 -5.23
N ALA A 101 -11.95 -20.88 -5.49
CA ALA A 101 -12.54 -19.84 -4.62
C ALA A 101 -14.07 -19.92 -4.61
N LEU A 102 -14.73 -20.07 -5.76
CA LEU A 102 -16.19 -20.22 -5.85
C LEU A 102 -16.66 -21.52 -5.20
N ALA A 103 -15.95 -22.64 -5.35
CA ALA A 103 -16.24 -23.88 -4.66
C ALA A 103 -16.20 -23.70 -3.12
N MET A 104 -15.19 -22.97 -2.61
CA MET A 104 -15.13 -22.63 -1.18
C MET A 104 -16.23 -21.65 -0.74
N ALA A 105 -16.59 -20.68 -1.57
CA ALA A 105 -17.67 -19.72 -1.28
C ALA A 105 -19.04 -20.42 -1.18
N ALA A 106 -19.29 -21.39 -2.06
CA ALA A 106 -20.51 -22.20 -2.09
C ALA A 106 -20.57 -23.28 -1.00
N ALA A 107 -19.43 -23.57 -0.35
CA ALA A 107 -19.37 -24.62 0.65
C ALA A 107 -20.31 -24.34 1.84
N PRO A 108 -20.96 -25.38 2.43
CA PRO A 108 -21.78 -25.23 3.61
C PRO A 108 -21.01 -24.60 4.78
N SER A 109 -21.70 -23.79 5.59
CA SER A 109 -21.06 -23.11 6.74
C SER A 109 -20.39 -24.10 7.70
N ARG A 110 -20.93 -25.30 7.84
CA ARG A 110 -20.32 -26.38 8.65
C ARG A 110 -18.94 -26.77 8.13
N SER A 111 -18.78 -26.89 6.80
CA SER A 111 -17.49 -27.22 6.17
C SER A 111 -16.46 -26.10 6.32
N LEU A 112 -16.90 -24.83 6.30
CA LEU A 112 -16.02 -23.69 6.57
C LEU A 112 -15.72 -23.51 8.07
N ALA A 113 -16.66 -23.93 8.95
CA ALA A 113 -16.47 -23.89 10.39
C ALA A 113 -15.38 -24.87 10.87
N ARG A 114 -15.35 -26.06 10.28
CA ARG A 114 -14.34 -27.11 10.48
C ARG A 114 -13.85 -27.58 9.13
N PRO A 115 -12.84 -26.91 8.56
CA PRO A 115 -12.33 -27.25 7.24
C PRO A 115 -11.83 -28.71 7.22
N GLY A 116 -12.51 -29.53 6.44
CA GLY A 116 -12.08 -30.89 6.13
C GLY A 116 -10.99 -30.91 5.05
N ASN A 117 -10.62 -32.11 4.58
CA ASN A 117 -9.57 -32.28 3.60
C ASN A 117 -9.86 -31.56 2.29
N LEU A 118 -11.12 -31.54 1.81
CA LEU A 118 -11.51 -30.86 0.57
C LEU A 118 -11.28 -29.34 0.66
N ILE A 119 -11.76 -28.67 1.70
CA ILE A 119 -11.57 -27.21 1.86
C ILE A 119 -10.08 -26.87 2.02
N THR A 120 -9.34 -27.71 2.75
CA THR A 120 -7.88 -27.54 2.89
C THR A 120 -7.19 -27.75 1.55
N PHE A 121 -7.56 -28.75 0.78
CA PHE A 121 -7.04 -28.99 -0.57
C PHE A 121 -7.33 -27.81 -1.51
N LEU A 122 -8.56 -27.31 -1.56
CA LEU A 122 -8.89 -26.14 -2.38
C LEU A 122 -8.08 -24.89 -1.98
N SER A 123 -7.82 -24.69 -0.68
CA SER A 123 -6.95 -23.61 -0.23
C SER A 123 -5.48 -23.80 -0.66
N MET A 124 -4.99 -25.04 -0.69
CA MET A 124 -3.66 -25.36 -1.25
C MET A 124 -3.60 -25.15 -2.76
N VAL A 125 -4.68 -25.46 -3.49
CA VAL A 125 -4.79 -25.17 -4.93
C VAL A 125 -4.67 -23.66 -5.17
N THR A 126 -5.38 -22.81 -4.39
CA THR A 126 -5.24 -21.34 -4.54
C THR A 126 -3.82 -20.86 -4.24
N LEU A 127 -3.14 -21.46 -3.25
CA LEU A 127 -1.73 -21.17 -2.97
C LEU A 127 -0.83 -21.56 -4.14
N ALA A 128 -0.98 -22.78 -4.65
CA ALA A 128 -0.21 -23.27 -5.80
C ALA A 128 -0.40 -22.40 -7.04
N CYS A 129 -1.63 -21.98 -7.31
CA CYS A 129 -1.93 -21.01 -8.37
C CYS A 129 -1.20 -19.67 -8.17
N GLY A 130 -1.20 -19.12 -6.95
CA GLY A 130 -0.46 -17.90 -6.63
C GLY A 130 1.04 -18.02 -6.89
N VAL A 131 1.62 -19.18 -6.59
CA VAL A 131 3.04 -19.48 -6.83
C VAL A 131 3.32 -19.64 -8.32
N LEU A 132 2.48 -20.39 -9.04
CA LEU A 132 2.63 -20.59 -10.50
C LEU A 132 2.40 -19.31 -11.31
N GLY A 133 1.66 -18.35 -10.78
CA GLY A 133 1.50 -17.01 -11.34
C GLY A 133 2.58 -16.00 -10.92
N SER A 134 3.68 -16.44 -10.30
CA SER A 134 4.78 -15.58 -9.84
C SER A 134 6.00 -15.64 -10.76
N HIS A 135 6.92 -14.69 -10.62
CA HIS A 135 8.21 -14.68 -11.35
C HIS A 135 9.02 -15.96 -11.15
N ALA A 136 8.89 -16.63 -10.00
CA ALA A 136 9.60 -17.87 -9.73
C ALA A 136 9.26 -18.99 -10.74
N ALA A 137 8.02 -19.03 -11.21
CA ALA A 137 7.57 -20.01 -12.19
C ALA A 137 8.12 -19.76 -13.62
N SER A 138 8.43 -18.50 -13.93
CA SER A 138 8.95 -18.06 -15.23
C SER A 138 10.47 -18.16 -15.35
N ARG A 139 11.19 -18.39 -14.23
CA ARG A 139 12.64 -18.55 -14.22
C ARG A 139 13.07 -19.89 -14.75
N VAL A 140 14.15 -19.91 -15.53
CA VAL A 140 14.81 -21.15 -15.97
C VAL A 140 15.78 -21.64 -14.90
N ASP A 141 16.63 -20.73 -14.38
CA ASP A 141 17.63 -21.03 -13.38
C ASP A 141 17.01 -21.21 -12.00
N GLN A 142 17.36 -22.31 -11.34
CA GLN A 142 16.95 -22.63 -9.97
C GLN A 142 15.42 -22.58 -9.74
N ARG A 143 14.65 -22.86 -10.78
CA ARG A 143 13.18 -22.76 -10.79
C ARG A 143 12.54 -23.50 -9.62
N ALA A 144 12.93 -24.77 -9.38
CA ALA A 144 12.36 -25.59 -8.31
C ALA A 144 12.60 -24.97 -6.92
N PHE A 145 13.83 -24.48 -6.67
CA PHE A 145 14.18 -23.81 -5.43
C PHE A 145 13.37 -22.50 -5.22
N LEU A 146 13.26 -21.67 -6.25
CA LEU A 146 12.50 -20.42 -6.18
C LEU A 146 11.01 -20.66 -6.00
N ILE A 147 10.44 -21.69 -6.65
CA ILE A 147 9.04 -22.10 -6.46
C ILE A 147 8.83 -22.55 -5.00
N ALA A 148 9.71 -23.39 -4.44
CA ALA A 148 9.60 -23.82 -3.06
C ALA A 148 9.71 -22.66 -2.06
N CYS A 149 10.68 -21.77 -2.25
CA CYS A 149 10.81 -20.54 -1.44
C CYS A 149 9.57 -19.65 -1.54
N THR A 150 9.05 -19.43 -2.75
CA THR A 150 7.86 -18.62 -2.98
C THR A 150 6.62 -19.25 -2.34
N ALA A 151 6.46 -20.58 -2.44
CA ALA A 151 5.35 -21.28 -1.81
C ALA A 151 5.37 -21.14 -0.28
N LEU A 152 6.53 -21.37 0.34
CA LEU A 152 6.70 -21.25 1.78
C LEU A 152 6.54 -19.79 2.24
N HIS A 153 7.04 -18.82 1.46
CA HIS A 153 6.88 -17.39 1.72
C HIS A 153 5.42 -16.95 1.67
N GLN A 154 4.68 -17.31 0.61
CA GLN A 154 3.26 -16.97 0.47
C GLN A 154 2.42 -17.68 1.54
N ALA A 155 2.72 -18.96 1.85
CA ALA A 155 2.06 -19.68 2.93
C ALA A 155 2.28 -18.98 4.29
N GLY A 156 3.53 -18.61 4.60
CA GLY A 156 3.86 -17.86 5.83
C GLY A 156 3.11 -16.55 5.94
N ALA A 157 3.07 -15.76 4.87
CA ALA A 157 2.32 -14.50 4.82
C ALA A 157 0.80 -14.73 5.01
N ALA A 158 0.24 -15.71 4.31
CA ALA A 158 -1.18 -16.05 4.42
C ALA A 158 -1.55 -16.53 5.83
N VAL A 159 -0.74 -17.39 6.44
CA VAL A 159 -0.99 -17.90 7.80
C VAL A 159 -0.89 -16.78 8.83
N TRP A 160 0.16 -15.94 8.77
CA TRP A 160 0.33 -14.87 9.73
C TRP A 160 -0.65 -13.73 9.46
N ILE A 161 -0.50 -13.00 8.36
CA ILE A 161 -1.29 -11.79 8.08
C ILE A 161 -2.76 -12.15 7.83
N GLY A 162 -3.03 -13.19 7.03
CA GLY A 162 -4.39 -13.64 6.74
C GLY A 162 -5.11 -14.26 7.95
N GLY A 163 -4.37 -14.78 8.93
CA GLY A 163 -4.92 -15.32 10.18
C GLY A 163 -5.25 -14.27 11.25
N LEU A 164 -4.58 -13.09 11.23
CA LEU A 164 -4.80 -12.02 12.21
C LEU A 164 -6.25 -11.55 12.32
N PRO A 165 -7.02 -11.35 11.23
CA PRO A 165 -8.44 -10.97 11.35
C PRO A 165 -9.29 -12.04 12.03
N GLN A 166 -8.98 -13.33 11.86
CA GLN A 166 -9.66 -14.41 12.55
C GLN A 166 -9.36 -14.39 14.06
N LEU A 167 -8.10 -14.13 14.44
CA LEU A 167 -7.71 -13.92 15.83
C LEU A 167 -8.48 -12.73 16.43
N TRP A 168 -8.48 -11.58 15.74
CA TRP A 168 -9.18 -10.37 16.19
C TRP A 168 -10.69 -10.61 16.41
N ILE A 169 -11.35 -11.38 15.53
CA ILE A 169 -12.73 -11.79 15.69
C ILE A 169 -12.89 -12.70 16.92
N SER A 170 -12.01 -13.68 17.09
CA SER A 170 -12.06 -14.66 18.18
C SER A 170 -11.87 -14.03 19.57
N LEU A 171 -11.13 -12.92 19.65
CA LEU A 171 -10.95 -12.15 20.89
C LEU A 171 -12.18 -11.31 21.30
N ARG A 172 -13.29 -11.40 20.58
CA ARG A 172 -14.59 -10.80 20.95
C ARG A 172 -15.50 -11.77 21.70
N GLY A 173 -15.14 -13.04 21.78
CA GLY A 173 -15.88 -14.05 22.50
C GLY A 173 -16.01 -13.72 23.99
N PRO A 174 -16.97 -14.34 24.71
CA PRO A 174 -17.21 -14.04 26.12
C PRO A 174 -16.21 -14.72 27.09
N ASP A 175 -15.58 -15.84 26.68
CA ASP A 175 -14.71 -16.63 27.56
C ASP A 175 -13.23 -16.27 27.45
N PRO A 176 -12.65 -15.64 28.51
CA PRO A 176 -11.24 -15.25 28.52
C PRO A 176 -10.27 -16.44 28.43
N GLY A 177 -10.63 -17.61 28.96
CA GLY A 177 -9.78 -18.82 28.91
C GLY A 177 -9.61 -19.33 27.49
N THR A 178 -10.70 -19.43 26.75
CA THR A 178 -10.70 -19.79 25.32
C THR A 178 -9.92 -18.77 24.48
N GLN A 179 -10.11 -17.46 24.72
CA GLN A 179 -9.38 -16.40 24.05
C GLN A 179 -7.86 -16.54 24.24
N ALA A 180 -7.42 -16.76 25.49
CA ALA A 180 -6.01 -16.96 25.81
C ALA A 180 -5.43 -18.20 25.12
N GLY A 181 -6.16 -19.30 25.11
CA GLY A 181 -5.79 -20.54 24.43
C GLY A 181 -5.61 -20.35 22.92
N ILE A 182 -6.56 -19.68 22.26
CA ILE A 182 -6.51 -19.34 20.84
C ILE A 182 -5.32 -18.43 20.55
N ALA A 183 -5.13 -17.36 21.32
CA ALA A 183 -4.05 -16.40 21.12
C ALA A 183 -2.66 -17.07 21.27
N ARG A 184 -2.47 -17.96 22.24
CA ARG A 184 -1.21 -18.69 22.41
C ARG A 184 -0.91 -19.65 21.25
N ARG A 185 -1.93 -20.39 20.77
CA ARG A 185 -1.76 -21.28 19.60
C ARG A 185 -1.40 -20.48 18.35
N PHE A 186 -2.14 -19.39 18.10
CA PHE A 186 -1.86 -18.51 16.97
C PHE A 186 -0.47 -17.87 17.06
N SER A 187 -0.06 -17.37 18.23
CA SER A 187 1.25 -16.74 18.44
C SER A 187 2.42 -17.70 18.16
N ARG A 188 2.27 -19.01 18.42
CA ARG A 188 3.28 -20.02 18.05
C ARG A 188 3.35 -20.20 16.53
N LEU A 189 2.20 -20.30 15.88
CA LEU A 189 2.13 -20.47 14.44
C LEU A 189 2.64 -19.22 13.69
N ALA A 190 2.29 -18.02 14.19
CA ALA A 190 2.79 -16.76 13.67
C ALA A 190 4.33 -16.66 13.76
N LEU A 191 4.94 -17.12 14.87
CA LEU A 191 6.40 -17.15 14.99
C LEU A 191 7.04 -18.04 13.94
N ILE A 192 6.49 -19.23 13.70
CA ILE A 192 6.98 -20.14 12.63
C ILE A 192 6.87 -19.46 11.27
N SER A 193 5.74 -18.79 11.02
CA SER A 193 5.52 -18.04 9.78
C SER A 193 6.53 -16.90 9.60
N VAL A 194 6.85 -16.15 10.67
CA VAL A 194 7.86 -15.06 10.65
C VAL A 194 9.24 -15.62 10.30
N VAL A 195 9.66 -16.73 10.91
CA VAL A 195 10.95 -17.38 10.62
C VAL A 195 10.99 -17.86 9.16
N ALA A 196 9.91 -18.49 8.70
CA ALA A 196 9.79 -18.94 7.31
C ALA A 196 9.87 -17.75 6.33
N LEU A 197 9.16 -16.65 6.62
CA LEU A 197 9.18 -15.41 5.82
C LEU A 197 10.58 -14.78 5.76
N ALA A 198 11.27 -14.70 6.90
CA ALA A 198 12.62 -14.15 6.97
C ALA A 198 13.60 -15.02 6.15
N GLY A 199 13.59 -16.33 6.36
CA GLY A 199 14.49 -17.25 5.67
C GLY A 199 14.25 -17.29 4.16
N THR A 200 13.00 -17.48 3.74
CA THR A 200 12.66 -17.52 2.32
C THR A 200 12.80 -16.17 1.63
N GLY A 201 12.46 -15.06 2.32
CA GLY A 201 12.65 -13.72 1.81
C GLY A 201 14.12 -13.40 1.57
N THR A 202 15.00 -13.75 2.51
CA THR A 202 16.45 -13.60 2.34
C THR A 202 16.98 -14.49 1.21
N ALA A 203 16.55 -15.76 1.15
CA ALA A 203 16.96 -16.69 0.09
C ALA A 203 16.57 -16.18 -1.31
N MET A 204 15.35 -15.63 -1.46
CA MET A 204 14.91 -15.03 -2.73
C MET A 204 15.65 -13.72 -3.03
N ALA A 205 15.86 -12.86 -2.03
CA ALA A 205 16.58 -11.59 -2.22
C ALA A 205 18.00 -11.81 -2.76
N LEU A 206 18.72 -12.82 -2.24
CA LEU A 206 20.06 -13.21 -2.72
C LEU A 206 20.08 -13.72 -4.17
N ARG A 207 18.93 -14.02 -4.78
CA ARG A 207 18.80 -14.48 -6.17
C ARG A 207 18.27 -13.38 -7.11
N TYR A 208 17.45 -12.47 -6.58
CA TYR A 208 16.87 -11.38 -7.37
C TYR A 208 17.68 -10.09 -7.31
N ILE A 209 18.66 -10.01 -6.39
CA ILE A 209 19.61 -8.89 -6.23
C ILE A 209 21.01 -9.45 -6.45
N ASP A 210 21.66 -9.03 -7.51
CA ASP A 210 22.99 -9.51 -7.92
C ASP A 210 24.14 -8.73 -7.28
N ALA A 211 23.88 -7.50 -6.82
CA ALA A 211 24.87 -6.62 -6.19
C ALA A 211 24.24 -5.72 -5.12
N PRO A 212 24.99 -5.29 -4.10
CA PRO A 212 24.49 -4.32 -3.11
C PRO A 212 23.99 -3.00 -3.73
N SER A 213 24.61 -2.57 -4.82
CA SER A 213 24.18 -1.38 -5.59
C SER A 213 22.78 -1.53 -6.17
N ALA A 214 22.32 -2.73 -6.45
CA ALA A 214 20.96 -2.98 -6.96
C ALA A 214 19.86 -2.72 -5.91
N LEU A 215 20.20 -2.71 -4.60
CA LEU A 215 19.26 -2.39 -3.52
C LEU A 215 18.79 -0.93 -3.55
N TYR A 216 19.65 -0.01 -3.94
CA TYR A 216 19.33 1.41 -3.99
C TYR A 216 19.28 1.96 -5.41
N GLY A 217 19.92 1.29 -6.37
CA GLY A 217 20.04 1.71 -7.76
C GLY A 217 18.97 1.15 -8.69
N THR A 218 17.95 0.45 -8.16
CA THR A 218 16.80 -0.07 -8.93
C THR A 218 15.50 0.09 -8.15
N SER A 219 14.39 0.32 -8.84
CA SER A 219 13.05 0.39 -8.22
C SER A 219 12.70 -0.91 -7.48
N TYR A 220 13.10 -2.05 -8.04
CA TYR A 220 12.95 -3.35 -7.39
C TYR A 220 13.65 -3.42 -6.03
N GLY A 221 14.89 -2.91 -5.95
CA GLY A 221 15.65 -2.87 -4.70
C GLY A 221 15.04 -1.93 -3.67
N VAL A 222 14.59 -0.74 -4.07
CA VAL A 222 13.89 0.21 -3.20
C VAL A 222 12.63 -0.43 -2.59
N MET A 223 11.82 -1.11 -3.41
CA MET A 223 10.61 -1.81 -2.93
C MET A 223 10.93 -2.99 -2.01
N ILE A 224 12.05 -3.69 -2.20
CA ILE A 224 12.53 -4.68 -1.22
C ILE A 224 12.87 -3.99 0.11
N GLY A 225 13.54 -2.83 0.09
CA GLY A 225 13.83 -2.03 1.27
C GLY A 225 12.55 -1.64 2.03
N VAL A 226 11.52 -1.19 1.33
CA VAL A 226 10.18 -0.91 1.89
C VAL A 226 9.57 -2.14 2.55
N LYS A 227 9.62 -3.30 1.88
CA LYS A 227 9.12 -4.58 2.45
C LYS A 227 9.87 -5.00 3.69
N ILE A 228 11.20 -4.88 3.70
CA ILE A 228 12.02 -5.18 4.88
C ILE A 228 11.63 -4.27 6.04
N LEU A 229 11.43 -2.98 5.80
CA LEU A 229 11.04 -2.03 6.83
C LEU A 229 9.66 -2.37 7.42
N PHE A 230 8.65 -2.63 6.59
CA PHE A 230 7.34 -3.09 7.08
C PHE A 230 7.42 -4.43 7.82
N PHE A 231 8.23 -5.37 7.33
CA PHE A 231 8.45 -6.63 8.03
C PHE A 231 9.05 -6.42 9.43
N LEU A 232 10.05 -5.56 9.57
CA LEU A 232 10.65 -5.23 10.87
C LEU A 232 9.65 -4.55 11.81
N VAL A 233 8.82 -3.63 11.31
CA VAL A 233 7.73 -3.01 12.07
C VAL A 233 6.73 -4.07 12.54
N LEU A 234 6.30 -4.95 11.64
CA LEU A 234 5.37 -6.04 11.94
C LEU A 234 5.95 -7.03 12.97
N VAL A 235 7.23 -7.41 12.83
CA VAL A 235 7.92 -8.26 13.82
C VAL A 235 7.97 -7.57 15.19
N THR A 236 8.23 -6.27 15.23
CA THR A 236 8.24 -5.49 16.48
C THR A 236 6.87 -5.48 17.15
N ILE A 237 5.80 -5.21 16.39
CA ILE A 237 4.42 -5.25 16.89
C ILE A 237 4.05 -6.68 17.31
N GLY A 238 4.38 -7.68 16.50
CA GLY A 238 4.13 -9.10 16.79
C GLY A 238 4.87 -9.58 18.04
N ALA A 239 6.12 -9.14 18.26
CA ALA A 239 6.88 -9.45 19.49
C ALA A 239 6.21 -8.82 20.72
N PHE A 240 5.73 -7.58 20.60
CA PHE A 240 4.96 -6.93 21.68
C PHE A 240 3.66 -7.68 21.95
N ASN A 241 2.88 -8.02 20.91
CA ASN A 241 1.66 -8.81 21.03
C ASN A 241 1.92 -10.18 21.66
N ARG A 242 3.04 -10.84 21.30
CA ARG A 242 3.46 -12.10 21.90
C ARG A 242 3.73 -11.96 23.41
N LYS A 243 4.42 -10.89 23.85
CA LYS A 243 4.61 -10.61 25.28
C LYS A 243 3.28 -10.38 25.98
N LEU A 244 2.34 -9.66 25.37
CA LEU A 244 0.99 -9.51 25.90
C LEU A 244 0.30 -10.86 26.07
N VAL A 245 0.34 -11.75 25.07
CA VAL A 245 -0.25 -13.09 25.12
C VAL A 245 0.40 -13.98 26.17
N GLN A 246 1.71 -13.91 26.36
CA GLN A 246 2.43 -14.69 27.37
C GLN A 246 2.12 -14.22 28.80
N SER A 247 1.91 -12.93 28.97
CA SER A 247 1.51 -12.34 30.25
C SER A 247 0.02 -12.42 30.56
N PHE A 248 -0.76 -13.18 29.76
CA PHE A 248 -2.13 -13.58 30.05
C PHE A 248 -2.15 -14.63 31.20
N PRO A 249 -1.97 -14.25 32.46
CA PRO A 249 -2.68 -14.85 33.55
C PRO A 249 -3.69 -13.83 34.04
N LEU A 250 -4.87 -14.10 33.81
CA LEU A 250 -5.86 -14.40 34.81
C LEU A 250 -6.67 -13.25 35.43
N HIS A 251 -6.26 -11.97 35.45
CA HIS A 251 -7.03 -11.02 36.29
C HIS A 251 -7.28 -9.62 35.73
N LEU A 252 -6.96 -9.31 34.48
CA LEU A 252 -7.19 -7.96 33.93
C LEU A 252 -7.91 -8.01 32.59
N GLU A 253 -9.19 -7.63 32.55
CA GLU A 253 -10.02 -7.47 31.35
C GLU A 253 -9.45 -6.46 30.33
N ALA A 254 -8.53 -5.60 30.75
CA ALA A 254 -7.90 -4.58 29.91
C ALA A 254 -6.95 -5.14 28.84
N ARG A 255 -6.30 -6.28 29.07
CA ARG A 255 -5.28 -6.86 28.17
C ARG A 255 -5.82 -7.40 26.86
N PRO A 256 -6.97 -8.13 26.82
CA PRO A 256 -7.58 -8.53 25.55
C PRO A 256 -7.98 -7.35 24.67
N ARG A 257 -8.43 -6.24 25.27
CA ARG A 257 -8.76 -5.02 24.52
C ARG A 257 -7.52 -4.40 23.90
N MET A 258 -6.44 -4.28 24.66
CA MET A 258 -5.15 -3.77 24.15
C MET A 258 -4.62 -4.64 23.01
N LEU A 259 -4.60 -5.97 23.18
CA LEU A 259 -4.19 -6.90 22.12
C LEU A 259 -5.02 -6.70 20.85
N ARG A 260 -6.34 -6.57 20.97
CA ARG A 260 -7.21 -6.32 19.82
C ARG A 260 -6.87 -5.02 19.07
N HIS A 261 -6.57 -3.94 19.78
CA HIS A 261 -6.20 -2.69 19.15
C HIS A 261 -4.82 -2.76 18.46
N MET A 262 -3.86 -3.45 19.09
CA MET A 262 -2.56 -3.71 18.45
C MET A 262 -2.68 -4.59 17.20
N LEU A 263 -3.60 -5.58 17.21
CA LEU A 263 -3.90 -6.40 16.03
C LEU A 263 -4.51 -5.59 14.89
N GLU A 264 -5.30 -4.53 15.17
CA GLU A 264 -5.82 -3.64 14.11
C GLU A 264 -4.67 -3.01 13.31
N ALA A 265 -3.64 -2.51 13.99
CA ALA A 265 -2.46 -1.94 13.33
C ALA A 265 -1.61 -3.03 12.62
N GLU A 266 -1.43 -4.20 13.25
CA GLU A 266 -0.69 -5.32 12.64
C GLU A 266 -1.38 -5.80 11.35
N ILE A 267 -2.71 -5.91 11.34
CA ILE A 267 -3.51 -6.23 10.14
C ILE A 267 -3.30 -5.18 9.04
N GLY A 268 -3.44 -3.90 9.39
CA GLY A 268 -3.36 -2.84 8.39
C GLY A 268 -1.97 -2.69 7.78
N ILE A 269 -0.92 -2.71 8.60
CA ILE A 269 0.47 -2.68 8.11
C ILE A 269 0.78 -3.96 7.32
N GLY A 270 0.25 -5.12 7.76
CA GLY A 270 0.39 -6.39 7.04
C GLY A 270 -0.25 -6.36 5.65
N ILE A 271 -1.45 -5.82 5.53
CA ILE A 271 -2.10 -5.59 4.23
C ILE A 271 -1.26 -4.63 3.36
N THR A 272 -0.72 -3.56 3.94
CA THR A 272 0.16 -2.64 3.22
C THR A 272 1.44 -3.33 2.73
N ALA A 273 2.03 -4.22 3.54
CA ALA A 273 3.18 -5.03 3.11
C ALA A 273 2.85 -5.96 1.92
N ILE A 274 1.62 -6.50 1.87
CA ILE A 274 1.14 -7.29 0.72
C ILE A 274 0.93 -6.39 -0.51
N LEU A 275 0.41 -5.16 -0.33
CA LEU A 275 0.29 -4.18 -1.42
C LEU A 275 1.67 -3.83 -2.00
N ALA A 276 2.67 -3.56 -1.15
CA ALA A 276 4.05 -3.35 -1.58
C ALA A 276 4.63 -4.57 -2.31
N ALA A 277 4.26 -5.79 -1.89
CA ALA A 277 4.65 -7.01 -2.59
C ALA A 277 4.01 -7.12 -3.98
N ALA A 278 2.77 -6.69 -4.16
CA ALA A 278 2.12 -6.67 -5.47
C ALA A 278 2.81 -5.69 -6.43
N SER A 279 3.17 -4.49 -5.96
CA SER A 279 3.96 -3.53 -6.74
C SER A 279 5.32 -4.12 -7.15
N LEU A 280 6.02 -4.77 -6.21
CA LEU A 280 7.29 -5.45 -6.49
C LEU A 280 7.14 -6.54 -7.56
N THR A 281 6.04 -7.33 -7.53
CA THR A 281 5.82 -8.40 -8.52
C THR A 281 5.43 -7.88 -9.91
N SER A 282 5.19 -6.60 -10.05
CA SER A 282 4.93 -5.94 -11.35
C SER A 282 6.21 -5.38 -11.99
N GLN A 283 7.35 -5.45 -11.28
CA GLN A 283 8.64 -4.95 -11.73
C GLN A 283 9.58 -6.11 -12.09
N PRO A 284 10.46 -5.94 -13.09
CA PRO A 284 11.48 -6.94 -13.37
C PRO A 284 12.49 -7.03 -12.21
N PRO A 285 12.96 -8.23 -11.84
CA PRO A 285 13.98 -8.39 -10.81
C PRO A 285 15.24 -7.58 -11.10
N ALA A 286 15.89 -7.05 -10.05
CA ALA A 286 17.08 -6.23 -10.20
C ALA A 286 18.24 -6.95 -10.90
N ALA A 287 18.38 -8.26 -10.73
CA ALA A 287 19.38 -9.07 -11.40
C ALA A 287 19.23 -9.08 -12.95
N ASP A 288 18.03 -8.80 -13.46
CA ASP A 288 17.75 -8.74 -14.90
C ASP A 288 18.05 -7.35 -15.49
N LEU A 289 18.25 -6.34 -14.64
CA LEU A 289 18.49 -4.95 -14.98
C LEU A 289 19.94 -4.56 -14.68
N LYS A 290 20.85 -4.86 -15.60
CA LYS A 290 22.28 -4.55 -15.44
C LYS A 290 22.66 -3.15 -15.90
N LEU A 291 21.88 -2.58 -16.81
CA LEU A 291 22.11 -1.24 -17.37
C LEU A 291 21.17 -0.21 -16.73
N GLY A 292 21.61 1.04 -16.64
CA GLY A 292 20.77 2.15 -16.17
C GLY A 292 20.58 2.23 -14.65
N ARG A 293 21.36 1.50 -13.85
CA ARG A 293 21.32 1.62 -12.38
C ARG A 293 21.83 2.99 -11.94
N VAL A 294 21.17 3.55 -10.93
CA VAL A 294 21.60 4.79 -10.28
C VAL A 294 22.74 4.48 -9.31
N SER A 295 23.80 5.26 -9.35
CA SER A 295 24.95 5.14 -8.47
C SER A 295 24.70 5.81 -7.11
N ALA A 296 25.44 5.41 -6.08
CA ALA A 296 25.38 6.06 -4.77
C ALA A 296 25.78 7.54 -4.83
N ALA A 297 26.68 7.92 -5.74
CA ALA A 297 27.08 9.30 -5.94
C ALA A 297 25.93 10.15 -6.51
N GLU A 298 25.19 9.64 -7.50
CA GLU A 298 23.99 10.30 -8.04
C GLU A 298 22.92 10.47 -6.97
N ILE A 299 22.68 9.46 -6.13
CA ILE A 299 21.74 9.55 -5.01
C ILE A 299 22.20 10.61 -4.00
N TYR A 300 23.48 10.60 -3.62
CA TYR A 300 24.03 11.57 -2.68
C TYR A 300 23.90 13.01 -3.21
N GLU A 301 24.27 13.25 -4.47
CA GLU A 301 24.13 14.56 -5.10
C GLU A 301 22.68 15.04 -5.10
N ARG A 302 21.74 14.12 -5.27
CA ARG A 302 20.32 14.43 -5.29
C ARG A 302 19.73 14.67 -3.91
N MET A 303 20.16 13.90 -2.92
CA MET A 303 19.62 13.96 -1.56
C MET A 303 20.39 14.92 -0.64
N LYS A 304 21.52 15.47 -1.07
CA LYS A 304 22.25 16.46 -0.27
C LYS A 304 21.36 17.67 0.02
N PRO A 305 21.35 18.18 1.27
CA PRO A 305 20.53 19.32 1.62
C PRO A 305 20.79 20.52 0.73
N ALA A 306 19.74 21.13 0.23
CA ALA A 306 19.78 22.36 -0.54
C ALA A 306 18.69 23.32 -0.06
N TRP A 307 18.90 24.61 -0.34
CA TRP A 307 17.88 25.61 -0.05
C TRP A 307 16.62 25.32 -0.88
N PRO A 308 15.43 25.29 -0.26
CA PRO A 308 14.20 25.04 -0.96
C PRO A 308 13.88 26.15 -1.95
N ARG A 309 13.39 25.78 -3.12
CA ARG A 309 12.92 26.74 -4.13
C ARG A 309 11.54 27.24 -3.73
N LEU A 310 11.45 28.51 -3.33
CA LEU A 310 10.20 29.15 -2.88
C LEU A 310 9.63 30.14 -3.91
N SER A 311 10.39 30.43 -4.97
CA SER A 311 9.95 31.26 -6.11
C SER A 311 9.56 30.37 -7.28
N SER A 312 8.42 30.63 -7.91
CA SER A 312 7.98 29.90 -9.10
C SER A 312 8.77 30.33 -10.34
N SER A 313 8.96 29.40 -11.30
CA SER A 313 9.39 29.73 -12.65
C SER A 313 8.36 30.63 -13.34
N ARG A 314 8.82 31.42 -14.32
CA ARG A 314 7.90 32.20 -15.17
C ARG A 314 7.15 31.24 -16.09
N LEU A 315 5.90 31.57 -16.39
CA LEU A 315 5.05 30.74 -17.25
C LEU A 315 5.69 30.52 -18.64
N ALA A 316 6.45 31.47 -19.15
CA ALA A 316 7.16 31.37 -20.41
C ALA A 316 8.36 30.40 -20.39
N GLU A 317 8.86 30.02 -19.22
CA GLU A 317 9.98 29.10 -19.01
C GLU A 317 9.51 27.65 -18.84
N ILE A 318 8.21 27.47 -18.55
CA ILE A 318 7.56 26.17 -18.40
C ILE A 318 7.11 25.75 -19.81
N SER A 319 7.21 24.46 -20.12
CA SER A 319 7.02 23.92 -21.48
C SER A 319 5.61 24.10 -22.08
N GLY A 320 5.02 25.26 -21.91
CA GLY A 320 3.89 25.71 -22.72
C GLY A 320 4.11 25.51 -24.23
N SER A 321 5.36 25.41 -24.66
CA SER A 321 5.72 25.09 -26.04
C SER A 321 5.39 23.64 -26.45
N SER A 322 5.53 22.66 -25.59
CA SER A 322 5.24 21.25 -25.95
C SER A 322 3.75 20.95 -25.94
N LEU A 323 3.00 21.49 -24.95
CA LEU A 323 1.54 21.38 -24.93
C LEU A 323 0.89 22.18 -26.07
N GLN A 324 1.37 23.39 -26.33
CA GLN A 324 0.94 24.19 -27.49
C GLN A 324 1.33 23.54 -28.80
N ALA A 325 2.53 22.96 -28.92
CA ALA A 325 2.94 22.18 -30.08
C ALA A 325 2.08 20.92 -30.25
N GLY A 326 1.75 20.23 -29.17
CA GLY A 326 0.80 19.09 -29.17
C GLY A 326 -0.60 19.50 -29.57
N LYS A 327 -1.16 20.57 -28.99
CA LYS A 327 -2.46 21.15 -29.40
C LYS A 327 -2.46 21.63 -30.86
N ARG A 328 -1.34 22.21 -31.33
CA ARG A 328 -1.17 22.63 -32.74
C ARG A 328 -1.07 21.43 -33.68
N ALA A 329 -0.29 20.40 -33.32
CA ALA A 329 -0.19 19.16 -34.08
C ALA A 329 -1.56 18.47 -34.18
N GLN A 330 -2.30 18.38 -33.08
CA GLN A 330 -3.65 17.81 -33.03
C GLN A 330 -4.63 18.60 -33.91
N ARG A 331 -4.58 19.95 -33.89
CA ARG A 331 -5.41 20.81 -34.78
C ARG A 331 -5.05 20.63 -36.25
N LEU A 332 -3.82 20.28 -36.56
CA LEU A 332 -3.32 20.06 -37.91
C LEU A 332 -3.39 18.60 -38.38
N GLY A 333 -3.94 17.68 -37.54
CA GLY A 333 -3.97 16.25 -37.84
C GLY A 333 -2.59 15.60 -37.92
N LEU A 334 -1.55 16.24 -37.33
CA LEU A 334 -0.19 15.73 -37.30
C LEU A 334 0.02 14.80 -36.08
N PRO A 335 0.93 13.82 -36.16
CA PRO A 335 1.29 13.02 -34.98
C PRO A 335 1.80 13.94 -33.86
N PRO A 336 1.51 13.60 -32.58
CA PRO A 336 2.02 14.38 -31.45
C PRO A 336 3.55 14.44 -31.51
N PRO A 337 4.16 15.59 -31.19
CA PRO A 337 5.60 15.69 -31.10
C PRO A 337 6.13 14.64 -30.11
N PRO A 338 7.35 14.12 -30.31
CA PRO A 338 7.94 13.20 -29.34
C PRO A 338 7.94 13.84 -27.96
N ALA A 339 7.72 13.00 -26.92
CA ALA A 339 7.78 13.47 -25.54
C ALA A 339 9.16 14.14 -25.33
N HIS A 340 9.13 15.43 -25.05
CA HIS A 340 10.37 16.17 -24.73
C HIS A 340 10.75 15.87 -23.28
N ASP A 341 12.05 15.78 -23.03
CA ASP A 341 12.61 15.82 -21.68
C ASP A 341 12.10 17.06 -20.95
N ASN A 342 11.88 16.94 -19.63
CA ASN A 342 11.44 18.06 -18.80
C ASN A 342 12.37 19.26 -19.00
N THR A 343 11.81 20.43 -19.27
CA THR A 343 12.61 21.65 -19.37
C THR A 343 13.07 22.08 -17.97
N GLN A 344 14.12 22.93 -17.92
CA GLN A 344 14.57 23.54 -16.65
C GLN A 344 13.43 24.30 -15.93
N GLY A 345 12.47 24.84 -16.69
CA GLY A 345 11.28 25.48 -16.17
C GLY A 345 10.32 24.50 -15.50
N ASP A 346 10.11 23.32 -16.10
CA ASP A 346 9.24 22.27 -15.56
C ASP A 346 9.82 21.69 -14.27
N ILE A 347 11.13 21.38 -14.28
CA ILE A 347 11.86 20.93 -13.09
C ILE A 347 11.71 21.95 -11.96
N ALA A 348 11.96 23.21 -12.24
CA ALA A 348 11.88 24.28 -11.26
C ALA A 348 10.44 24.49 -10.72
N TRP A 349 9.42 24.25 -11.55
CA TRP A 349 8.01 24.32 -11.16
C TRP A 349 7.63 23.15 -10.25
N SER A 350 8.04 21.93 -10.59
CA SER A 350 7.82 20.73 -9.77
C SER A 350 8.47 20.89 -8.40
N GLU A 351 9.76 21.27 -8.33
CA GLU A 351 10.45 21.55 -7.06
C GLU A 351 9.73 22.61 -6.22
N TYR A 352 9.32 23.72 -6.82
CA TYR A 352 8.58 24.77 -6.15
C TYR A 352 7.30 24.22 -5.48
N ASN A 353 6.53 23.41 -6.18
CA ASN A 353 5.29 22.83 -5.65
C ASN A 353 5.57 21.85 -4.51
N HIS A 354 6.56 20.99 -4.63
CA HIS A 354 6.95 20.05 -3.58
C HIS A 354 7.49 20.75 -2.34
N HIS A 355 8.29 21.82 -2.51
CA HIS A 355 8.84 22.56 -1.38
C HIS A 355 7.74 23.31 -0.59
N TRP A 356 6.77 23.95 -1.25
CA TRP A 356 5.63 24.55 -0.56
C TRP A 356 4.76 23.52 0.13
N ALA A 357 4.46 22.40 -0.53
CA ALA A 357 3.76 21.28 0.12
C ALA A 357 4.54 20.80 1.35
N GLY A 358 5.85 20.72 1.26
CA GLY A 358 6.75 20.39 2.36
C GLY A 358 6.63 21.34 3.55
N ILE A 359 6.53 22.65 3.32
CA ILE A 359 6.30 23.64 4.39
C ILE A 359 4.98 23.37 5.09
N PHE A 360 3.88 23.19 4.36
CA PHE A 360 2.57 22.92 4.95
C PHE A 360 2.58 21.64 5.80
N VAL A 361 3.17 20.58 5.28
CA VAL A 361 3.21 19.26 5.95
C VAL A 361 4.16 19.28 7.17
N LEU A 362 5.31 19.96 7.07
CA LEU A 362 6.23 20.16 8.19
C LEU A 362 5.55 20.93 9.34
N LEU A 363 4.93 22.07 9.02
CA LEU A 363 4.20 22.88 10.01
C LEU A 363 3.05 22.11 10.63
N LEU A 364 2.34 21.29 9.85
CA LEU A 364 1.30 20.39 10.35
C LEU A 364 1.87 19.44 11.41
N GLY A 365 2.98 18.77 11.12
CA GLY A 365 3.63 17.86 12.06
C GLY A 365 4.08 18.57 13.33
N VAL A 366 4.69 19.76 13.20
CA VAL A 366 5.16 20.57 14.33
C VAL A 366 3.98 21.04 15.20
N LEU A 367 2.93 21.61 14.60
CA LEU A 367 1.76 22.08 15.35
C LEU A 367 1.01 20.93 16.02
N ALA A 368 0.91 19.79 15.36
CA ALA A 368 0.33 18.58 15.95
C ALA A 368 1.13 18.09 17.16
N ALA A 369 2.48 18.11 17.09
CA ALA A 369 3.34 17.76 18.21
C ALA A 369 3.22 18.74 19.39
N LEU A 370 3.09 20.04 19.10
CA LEU A 370 2.87 21.07 20.12
C LEU A 370 1.50 20.94 20.78
N ALA A 371 0.47 20.58 19.99
CA ALA A 371 -0.88 20.34 20.49
C ALA A 371 -0.90 19.25 21.58
N GLN A 372 -0.07 18.23 21.43
CA GLN A 372 0.02 17.14 22.40
C GLN A 372 0.73 17.54 23.69
N ARG A 373 1.71 18.44 23.62
CA ARG A 373 2.52 18.83 24.79
C ARG A 373 1.87 19.88 25.67
N ARG A 374 1.21 20.87 25.08
CA ARG A 374 0.73 22.08 25.77
C ARG A 374 -0.77 22.28 25.70
N ASN A 375 -1.48 21.55 24.85
CA ASN A 375 -2.92 21.70 24.60
C ASN A 375 -3.42 23.18 24.56
N PRO A 376 -2.68 24.12 23.97
CA PRO A 376 -3.20 25.46 23.80
C PRO A 376 -4.36 25.41 22.80
N ARG A 377 -5.42 26.18 23.06
CA ARG A 377 -6.61 26.21 22.17
C ARG A 377 -6.26 26.47 20.70
N SER A 378 -5.22 27.27 20.45
CA SER A 378 -4.73 27.62 19.11
C SER A 378 -4.20 26.44 18.31
N THR A 379 -3.62 25.42 18.96
CA THR A 379 -3.05 24.26 18.23
C THR A 379 -4.10 23.30 17.71
N ARG A 380 -5.36 23.39 18.14
CA ARG A 380 -6.48 22.59 17.58
C ARG A 380 -6.80 22.94 16.13
N TYR A 381 -6.28 24.06 15.64
CA TYR A 381 -6.51 24.53 14.28
C TYR A 381 -5.46 24.02 13.27
N TRP A 382 -4.56 23.09 13.66
CA TRP A 382 -3.60 22.49 12.73
C TRP A 382 -4.22 21.93 11.43
N PRO A 383 -5.50 21.45 11.39
CA PRO A 383 -6.08 20.98 10.13
C PRO A 383 -6.29 22.07 9.08
N LEU A 384 -6.25 23.37 9.48
CA LEU A 384 -6.29 24.48 8.52
C LEU A 384 -5.07 24.48 7.59
N LEU A 385 -3.96 23.85 7.98
CA LEU A 385 -2.81 23.66 7.08
C LEU A 385 -3.14 22.75 5.91
N LEU A 386 -4.01 21.74 6.09
CA LEU A 386 -4.53 20.91 4.99
C LEU A 386 -5.41 21.76 4.05
N VAL A 387 -6.22 22.64 4.60
CA VAL A 387 -7.03 23.59 3.81
C VAL A 387 -6.12 24.54 3.02
N GLY A 388 -5.08 25.08 3.66
CA GLY A 388 -4.08 25.93 3.00
C GLY A 388 -3.35 25.20 1.88
N LEU A 389 -2.93 23.93 2.12
CA LEU A 389 -2.30 23.08 1.11
C LEU A 389 -3.27 22.79 -0.05
N ALA A 390 -4.54 22.52 0.24
CA ALA A 390 -5.56 22.29 -0.78
C ALA A 390 -5.74 23.52 -1.68
N VAL A 391 -5.82 24.71 -1.10
CA VAL A 391 -5.90 25.99 -1.84
C VAL A 391 -4.63 26.20 -2.68
N PHE A 392 -3.46 25.93 -2.10
CA PHE A 392 -2.19 26.04 -2.83
C PHE A 392 -2.15 25.09 -4.05
N ILE A 393 -2.47 23.81 -3.87
CA ILE A 393 -2.51 22.83 -4.97
C ILE A 393 -3.54 23.25 -6.03
N PHE A 394 -4.74 23.68 -5.61
CA PHE A 394 -5.78 24.11 -6.51
C PHE A 394 -5.35 25.28 -7.41
N LEU A 395 -4.58 26.22 -6.87
CA LEU A 395 -4.13 27.42 -7.58
C LEU A 395 -2.84 27.20 -8.37
N ARG A 396 -1.93 26.31 -7.89
CA ARG A 396 -0.54 26.31 -8.35
C ARG A 396 -0.06 24.98 -8.91
N ALA A 397 -0.79 23.86 -8.76
CA ALA A 397 -0.33 22.58 -9.29
C ALA A 397 -0.18 22.60 -10.82
N ASP A 398 -1.10 23.29 -11.49
CA ASP A 398 -1.14 23.33 -12.96
C ASP A 398 -0.87 24.75 -13.45
N PRO A 399 0.30 25.03 -14.07
CA PRO A 399 0.69 26.40 -14.45
C PRO A 399 -0.18 26.99 -15.56
N GLU A 400 -0.65 26.16 -16.48
CA GLU A 400 -1.53 26.57 -17.58
C GLU A 400 -3.01 26.48 -17.24
N GLY A 401 -3.33 25.77 -16.13
CA GLY A 401 -4.70 25.47 -15.73
C GLY A 401 -5.43 26.66 -15.07
N TRP A 402 -6.76 26.74 -15.31
CA TRP A 402 -7.63 27.66 -14.58
C TRP A 402 -7.45 27.47 -13.05
N PRO A 403 -7.49 28.52 -12.18
CA PRO A 403 -7.90 29.91 -12.47
C PRO A 403 -6.74 30.87 -12.82
N LEU A 404 -5.49 30.50 -12.65
CA LEU A 404 -4.35 31.41 -12.84
C LEU A 404 -3.68 31.29 -14.19
N GLY A 405 -3.84 30.13 -14.85
CA GLY A 405 -3.31 29.89 -16.18
C GLY A 405 -4.22 30.40 -17.31
N PRO A 406 -3.72 30.37 -18.55
CA PRO A 406 -4.44 30.83 -19.73
C PRO A 406 -5.60 29.93 -20.18
N ASP A 407 -5.63 28.67 -19.73
CA ASP A 407 -6.66 27.70 -20.14
C ASP A 407 -8.03 28.03 -19.51
N LYS A 408 -9.09 27.87 -20.28
CA LYS A 408 -10.46 27.99 -19.77
C LYS A 408 -10.80 26.78 -18.87
N LEU A 409 -11.74 26.96 -17.93
CA LEU A 409 -12.20 25.87 -17.05
C LEU A 409 -12.63 24.62 -17.84
N THR A 410 -13.31 24.80 -18.96
CA THR A 410 -13.76 23.68 -19.82
C THR A 410 -12.61 22.91 -20.45
N GLU A 411 -11.52 23.57 -20.79
CA GLU A 411 -10.30 22.96 -21.34
C GLU A 411 -9.50 22.26 -20.21
N ALA A 412 -9.40 22.91 -19.06
CA ALA A 412 -8.76 22.36 -17.89
C ALA A 412 -9.40 21.04 -17.40
N ILE A 413 -10.74 20.94 -17.40
CA ILE A 413 -11.47 19.74 -16.99
C ILE A 413 -11.27 18.58 -18.00
N GLN A 414 -11.05 18.86 -19.28
CA GLN A 414 -10.76 17.85 -20.30
C GLN A 414 -9.35 17.27 -20.18
N ASN A 415 -8.43 17.97 -19.53
CA ASN A 415 -7.10 17.47 -19.23
C ASN A 415 -7.16 16.58 -17.97
N GLY A 416 -6.97 15.27 -18.13
CA GLY A 416 -7.06 14.30 -17.02
C GLY A 416 -6.11 14.55 -15.87
N GLU A 417 -4.92 15.12 -16.11
CA GLU A 417 -3.93 15.45 -15.07
C GLU A 417 -4.41 16.66 -14.24
N VAL A 418 -4.83 17.71 -14.92
CA VAL A 418 -5.41 18.89 -14.26
C VAL A 418 -6.65 18.51 -13.46
N LEU A 419 -7.52 17.64 -14.01
CA LEU A 419 -8.70 17.15 -13.31
C LEU A 419 -8.31 16.35 -12.04
N GLN A 420 -7.28 15.51 -12.10
CA GLN A 420 -6.79 14.78 -10.93
C GLN A 420 -6.28 15.71 -9.84
N HIS A 421 -5.48 16.74 -10.18
CA HIS A 421 -4.99 17.73 -9.21
C HIS A 421 -6.15 18.51 -8.58
N LYS A 422 -7.14 18.95 -9.36
CA LYS A 422 -8.32 19.65 -8.84
C LYS A 422 -9.19 18.75 -7.96
N ALA A 423 -9.39 17.50 -8.35
CA ALA A 423 -10.12 16.51 -7.55
C ALA A 423 -9.39 16.23 -6.22
N PHE A 424 -8.06 16.05 -6.28
CA PHE A 424 -7.25 15.86 -5.09
C PHE A 424 -7.28 17.07 -4.16
N ALA A 425 -7.16 18.28 -4.69
CA ALA A 425 -7.27 19.51 -3.92
C ALA A 425 -8.64 19.63 -3.24
N LEU A 426 -9.74 19.32 -3.97
CA LEU A 426 -11.08 19.30 -3.40
C LEU A 426 -11.22 18.26 -2.27
N LEU A 427 -10.72 17.04 -2.48
CA LEU A 427 -10.74 16.01 -1.44
C LEU A 427 -9.94 16.43 -0.21
N LEU A 428 -8.77 17.03 -0.41
CA LEU A 428 -7.92 17.52 0.69
C LEU A 428 -8.57 18.69 1.44
N LEU A 429 -9.27 19.59 0.74
CA LEU A 429 -10.05 20.68 1.32
C LEU A 429 -11.17 20.12 2.21
N LEU A 430 -12.00 19.24 1.66
CA LEU A 430 -13.10 18.61 2.38
C LEU A 430 -12.60 17.84 3.59
N PHE A 431 -11.49 17.12 3.42
CA PHE A 431 -10.85 16.38 4.49
C PHE A 431 -10.29 17.30 5.60
N GLY A 432 -9.62 18.40 5.24
CA GLY A 432 -9.12 19.37 6.20
C GLY A 432 -10.23 20.03 7.01
N LEU A 433 -11.33 20.41 6.36
CA LEU A 433 -12.52 20.95 7.02
C LEU A 433 -13.21 19.91 7.91
N PHE A 434 -13.28 18.66 7.47
CA PHE A 434 -13.83 17.57 8.25
C PHE A 434 -13.01 17.30 9.51
N GLU A 435 -11.69 17.19 9.38
CA GLU A 435 -10.79 16.97 10.52
C GLU A 435 -10.82 18.16 11.49
N LEU A 436 -10.93 19.38 10.99
CA LEU A 436 -11.13 20.57 11.84
C LEU A 436 -12.39 20.44 12.71
N ARG A 437 -13.50 19.97 12.14
CA ARG A 437 -14.73 19.71 12.92
C ARG A 437 -14.54 18.64 13.97
N VAL A 438 -13.74 17.60 13.68
CA VAL A 438 -13.36 16.55 14.65
C VAL A 438 -12.57 17.16 15.80
N GLN A 439 -11.53 17.96 15.49
CA GLN A 439 -10.67 18.59 16.50
C GLN A 439 -11.42 19.61 17.39
N LEU A 440 -12.44 20.25 16.86
CA LEU A 440 -13.31 21.16 17.61
C LEU A 440 -14.43 20.43 18.40
N GLY A 441 -14.46 19.10 18.39
CA GLY A 441 -15.46 18.31 19.10
C GLY A 441 -16.86 18.35 18.50
N LYS A 442 -17.00 18.80 17.24
CA LYS A 442 -18.29 18.96 16.53
C LYS A 442 -18.69 17.75 15.67
N ALA A 443 -17.90 16.67 15.69
CA ALA A 443 -18.15 15.46 14.95
C ALA A 443 -18.30 14.24 15.87
N ARG A 444 -18.97 13.18 15.38
CA ARG A 444 -19.15 11.92 16.11
C ARG A 444 -17.79 11.26 16.39
N SER A 445 -17.68 10.47 17.46
CA SER A 445 -16.45 9.78 17.87
C SER A 445 -15.82 8.90 16.79
N LEU A 446 -16.66 8.24 15.96
CA LEU A 446 -16.18 7.44 14.81
C LEU A 446 -15.48 8.29 13.72
N ALA A 447 -15.82 9.54 13.59
CA ALA A 447 -15.23 10.45 12.61
C ALA A 447 -13.74 10.72 12.87
N ALA A 448 -13.28 10.60 14.12
CA ALA A 448 -11.88 10.74 14.48
C ALA A 448 -10.94 9.74 13.79
N TYR A 449 -11.48 8.60 13.34
CA TYR A 449 -10.72 7.58 12.63
C TYR A 449 -10.52 7.85 11.13
N ALA A 450 -11.22 8.86 10.58
CA ALA A 450 -11.08 9.20 9.16
C ALA A 450 -9.65 9.67 8.84
N PHE A 451 -9.07 10.56 9.66
CA PHE A 451 -7.71 11.06 9.45
C PHE A 451 -6.66 9.93 9.39
N PRO A 452 -6.52 9.08 10.42
CA PRO A 452 -5.56 7.99 10.36
C PRO A 452 -5.83 6.99 9.24
N ALA A 453 -7.09 6.70 8.91
CA ALA A 453 -7.44 5.80 7.81
C ALA A 453 -7.01 6.37 6.45
N VAL A 454 -7.27 7.65 6.19
CA VAL A 454 -6.87 8.32 4.95
C VAL A 454 -5.34 8.40 4.83
N CYS A 455 -4.62 8.69 5.92
CA CYS A 455 -3.16 8.69 5.91
C CYS A 455 -2.58 7.31 5.58
N ALA A 456 -3.10 6.25 6.23
CA ALA A 456 -2.64 4.88 5.98
C ALA A 456 -2.97 4.42 4.55
N LEU A 457 -4.18 4.71 4.06
CA LEU A 457 -4.61 4.37 2.70
C LEU A 457 -3.83 5.16 1.65
N GLY A 458 -3.66 6.47 1.85
CA GLY A 458 -2.91 7.33 0.93
C GLY A 458 -1.44 6.88 0.81
N GLY A 459 -0.79 6.56 1.94
CA GLY A 459 0.55 5.99 1.93
C GLY A 459 0.62 4.63 1.23
N ALA A 460 -0.37 3.75 1.47
CA ALA A 460 -0.44 2.46 0.81
C ALA A 460 -0.64 2.59 -0.72
N LEU A 461 -1.49 3.51 -1.17
CA LEU A 461 -1.72 3.78 -2.58
C LEU A 461 -0.48 4.40 -3.24
N LEU A 462 0.25 5.26 -2.53
CA LEU A 462 1.50 5.84 -3.04
C LEU A 462 2.55 4.75 -3.33
N LEU A 463 2.58 3.65 -2.55
CA LEU A 463 3.45 2.50 -2.82
C LEU A 463 3.03 1.69 -4.06
N THR A 464 1.77 1.79 -4.49
CA THR A 464 1.30 1.11 -5.70
C THR A 464 1.44 1.96 -6.96
N HIS A 465 1.66 3.27 -6.79
CA HIS A 465 1.90 4.21 -7.86
C HIS A 465 3.39 4.20 -8.23
N SER A 466 3.86 3.09 -8.78
CA SER A 466 5.23 3.03 -9.28
C SER A 466 5.27 3.46 -10.75
N HIS A 467 6.09 4.44 -11.04
CA HIS A 467 6.39 4.87 -12.41
C HIS A 467 7.25 3.85 -13.18
N ALA A 468 7.61 2.76 -12.56
CA ALA A 468 8.66 1.83 -12.95
C ALA A 468 8.26 0.75 -13.96
N LEU A 469 7.32 1.00 -14.85
CA LEU A 469 7.14 0.15 -16.04
C LEU A 469 8.34 0.26 -17.01
N ILE A 470 9.09 1.37 -16.92
CA ILE A 470 10.33 1.62 -17.67
C ILE A 470 11.35 2.05 -16.62
N ASN A 471 12.44 1.30 -16.48
CA ASN A 471 13.53 1.59 -15.52
C ASN A 471 14.38 2.81 -15.99
N ILE A 472 13.75 3.96 -16.04
CA ILE A 472 14.43 5.22 -16.35
C ILE A 472 15.01 5.75 -15.03
N LYS A 473 16.28 6.16 -15.04
CA LYS A 473 17.00 6.70 -13.88
C LYS A 473 16.24 7.82 -13.17
N GLU A 474 15.59 8.68 -13.92
CA GLU A 474 14.81 9.82 -13.45
C GLU A 474 13.62 9.37 -12.61
N GLN A 475 12.90 8.36 -13.08
CA GLN A 475 11.75 7.79 -12.35
C GLN A 475 12.17 7.12 -11.04
N LEU A 476 13.31 6.40 -11.04
CA LEU A 476 13.86 5.84 -9.82
C LEU A 476 14.22 6.91 -8.80
N LEU A 477 14.79 8.02 -9.22
CA LEU A 477 15.15 9.11 -8.32
C LEU A 477 13.92 9.78 -7.70
N ALA A 478 12.80 9.89 -8.42
CA ALA A 478 11.52 10.29 -7.87
C ALA A 478 10.99 9.27 -6.86
N GLU A 479 11.07 7.98 -7.17
CA GLU A 479 10.61 6.88 -6.30
C GLU A 479 11.40 6.81 -4.98
N LEU A 480 12.69 7.14 -4.99
CA LEU A 480 13.51 7.23 -3.77
C LEU A 480 12.99 8.25 -2.74
N SER A 481 12.29 9.30 -3.18
CA SER A 481 11.62 10.25 -2.27
C SER A 481 10.20 9.81 -1.92
N HIS A 482 9.45 9.23 -2.85
CA HIS A 482 8.06 8.81 -2.62
C HIS A 482 7.94 7.59 -1.70
N ALA A 483 8.85 6.63 -1.78
CA ALA A 483 8.80 5.43 -0.94
C ALA A 483 8.91 5.73 0.57
N PRO A 484 9.87 6.54 1.07
CA PRO A 484 9.91 6.91 2.49
C PRO A 484 8.73 7.79 2.91
N ILE A 485 8.20 8.66 2.04
CA ILE A 485 6.98 9.43 2.30
C ILE A 485 5.79 8.48 2.52
N ALA A 486 5.63 7.50 1.64
CA ALA A 486 4.57 6.51 1.72
C ALA A 486 4.63 5.69 3.02
N VAL A 487 5.82 5.20 3.38
CA VAL A 487 6.03 4.48 4.64
C VAL A 487 5.71 5.36 5.84
N ALA A 488 6.20 6.60 5.87
CA ALA A 488 5.93 7.54 6.96
C ALA A 488 4.42 7.85 7.08
N ALA A 489 3.69 7.99 5.96
CA ALA A 489 2.26 8.21 5.96
C ALA A 489 1.48 7.01 6.52
N VAL A 490 1.86 5.76 6.15
CA VAL A 490 1.28 4.53 6.72
C VAL A 490 1.53 4.46 8.23
N LEU A 491 2.76 4.70 8.67
CA LEU A 491 3.11 4.70 10.09
C LEU A 491 2.41 5.82 10.87
N ALA A 492 2.28 7.01 10.28
CA ALA A 492 1.48 8.10 10.86
C ALA A 492 0.02 7.69 11.04
N GLY A 493 -0.58 7.10 10.03
CA GLY A 493 -1.96 6.63 10.08
C GLY A 493 -2.16 5.61 11.21
N TRP A 494 -1.36 4.54 11.26
CA TRP A 494 -1.53 3.49 12.26
C TRP A 494 -1.14 3.92 13.67
N SER A 495 -0.14 4.79 13.85
CA SER A 495 0.20 5.30 15.18
C SER A 495 -0.90 6.23 15.73
N ARG A 496 -1.49 7.08 14.89
CA ARG A 496 -2.65 7.92 15.28
C ARG A 496 -3.89 7.08 15.56
N TRP A 497 -4.13 6.01 14.78
CA TRP A 497 -5.20 5.05 15.05
C TRP A 497 -5.06 4.45 16.44
N LEU A 498 -3.86 3.96 16.79
CA LEU A 498 -3.57 3.38 18.10
C LEU A 498 -3.71 4.40 19.23
N GLU A 499 -3.27 5.63 19.03
CA GLU A 499 -3.45 6.72 20.01
C GLU A 499 -4.93 6.94 20.35
N LEU A 500 -5.82 6.89 19.35
CA LEU A 500 -7.26 7.03 19.55
C LEU A 500 -7.91 5.82 20.21
N ARG A 501 -7.34 4.63 20.04
CA ARG A 501 -7.87 3.36 20.57
C ARG A 501 -7.43 3.05 21.99
N LEU A 502 -6.20 3.45 22.34
CA LEU A 502 -5.60 3.11 23.64
C LEU A 502 -5.85 4.23 24.65
N PRO A 503 -6.10 3.89 25.93
CA PRO A 503 -6.29 4.89 26.99
C PRO A 503 -5.11 5.86 27.08
N GLY A 504 -5.40 7.14 27.22
CA GLY A 504 -4.39 8.21 27.22
C GLY A 504 -3.26 7.99 28.21
N GLY A 505 -2.03 8.19 27.78
CA GLY A 505 -0.81 8.22 28.61
C GLY A 505 -0.05 6.91 28.79
N GLN A 506 -0.64 5.74 28.46
CA GLN A 506 0.06 4.46 28.64
C GLN A 506 1.21 4.22 27.64
N HIS A 507 1.15 4.85 26.46
CA HIS A 507 2.15 4.65 25.41
C HIS A 507 2.51 5.98 24.72
N PRO A 508 3.32 6.83 25.37
CA PRO A 508 3.66 8.18 24.89
C PRO A 508 4.40 8.19 23.55
N TRP A 509 5.01 7.08 23.12
CA TRP A 509 5.65 6.97 21.82
C TRP A 509 4.64 6.97 20.67
N MET A 510 3.43 6.40 20.84
CA MET A 510 2.39 6.39 19.82
C MET A 510 1.88 7.79 19.52
N THR A 511 1.69 8.62 20.56
CA THR A 511 1.27 10.00 20.40
C THR A 511 2.32 10.86 19.69
N ARG A 512 3.61 10.55 19.87
CA ARG A 512 4.72 11.31 19.27
C ARG A 512 5.07 10.85 17.84
N LEU A 513 4.80 9.59 17.49
CA LEU A 513 5.25 9.01 16.23
C LEU A 513 4.57 9.64 15.02
N TRP A 514 3.24 9.80 15.04
CA TRP A 514 2.53 10.33 13.87
C TRP A 514 2.88 11.78 13.52
N PRO A 515 3.04 12.72 14.50
CA PRO A 515 3.53 14.05 14.15
C PRO A 515 4.97 14.03 13.65
N ALA A 516 5.83 13.17 14.23
CA ALA A 516 7.21 12.99 13.77
C ALA A 516 7.28 12.49 12.33
N CYS A 517 6.37 11.58 11.93
CA CYS A 517 6.25 11.14 10.55
C CYS A 517 5.90 12.31 9.61
N PHE A 518 4.96 13.20 9.99
CA PHE A 518 4.65 14.39 9.19
C PHE A 518 5.82 15.38 9.11
N VAL A 519 6.57 15.56 10.18
CA VAL A 519 7.82 16.35 10.16
C VAL A 519 8.82 15.72 9.17
N ALA A 520 8.99 14.40 9.19
CA ALA A 520 9.87 13.70 8.27
C ALA A 520 9.40 13.85 6.81
N ILE A 521 8.10 13.64 6.53
CA ILE A 521 7.51 13.85 5.20
C ILE A 521 7.76 15.28 4.71
N GLY A 522 7.50 16.28 5.56
CA GLY A 522 7.73 17.68 5.22
C GLY A 522 9.19 17.98 4.93
N ALA A 523 10.12 17.41 5.71
CA ALA A 523 11.55 17.55 5.49
C ALA A 523 12.01 16.90 4.18
N ILE A 524 11.49 15.71 3.82
CA ILE A 524 11.77 15.04 2.55
C ILE A 524 11.25 15.89 1.39
N LEU A 525 10.02 16.40 1.47
CA LEU A 525 9.44 17.27 0.44
C LEU A 525 10.20 18.58 0.28
N LEU A 526 10.71 19.17 1.39
CA LEU A 526 11.55 20.37 1.33
C LEU A 526 12.92 20.15 0.68
N ASN A 527 13.38 18.93 0.63
CA ASN A 527 14.64 18.55 -0.04
C ASN A 527 14.39 17.83 -1.37
N TYR A 528 13.14 17.82 -1.85
CA TYR A 528 12.79 17.17 -3.11
C TYR A 528 13.47 17.87 -4.29
N ARG A 529 13.97 17.08 -5.22
CA ARG A 529 14.52 17.55 -6.50
C ARG A 529 13.96 16.73 -7.63
N GLU A 530 13.50 17.42 -8.66
CA GLU A 530 13.08 16.79 -9.91
C GLU A 530 14.26 16.33 -10.72
N ALA A 531 14.09 15.26 -11.50
CA ALA A 531 15.14 14.65 -12.32
C ALA A 531 15.33 15.37 -13.64
#